data_8773152bbb6b095a13706c663bb4ded0
#
_entry.id   8773152bbb6b095a13706c663bb4ded0
#
_cell.length_a   1.000
_cell.length_b   1.000
_cell.length_c   1.000
_cell.angle_alpha   90.00
_cell.angle_beta   90.00
_cell.angle_gamma   90.00
#
_symmetry.space_group_name_H-M   'P 1'
#
loop_
_entity.id
_entity.type
_entity.pdbx_description
1 polymer ?
#
loop_
_entity_poly.entity_id
_entity_poly.type
_entity_poly.pdbx_seq_one_letter_code
_entity_poly.pdbx_strand_id
1 'polypeptide(L)'
;ILNLMPCVFPVLAIKVMGFAKHGSNRRAHRQAGLAYTAGVVLSFLALGGLLLGLRAAGEQLGWGFQLQSPAVVAALAALFTLIGLNLAGVFEFGQFAPGRLAALQLHHPAADAFLTGVLAVAIASPCTAPFMGASLGFAVDMPAAQALLVFAALGVGMALPYLAASWIPAVVGWLPRPGAWMETFKRGMAFPMFATVAWLVWVLGQQSGIDGAGALLALLVAGSAVVWALTLRGRTRWVLASILIAASAGLMSLVATNITQSQETQALPASDSVASAVPNSWQPWSAERVAELNASGQPVFVDFTAAWCVTCQYNKRTTLANRAVLDDFAARNVALLRADWTRRDPHITAALAQLGRSGVPVYVLYAPGKAPVVMTEILPTDEVHGALSAL
;
A
#
# COMPACT_ATOMS: atom_id res chain seq x y z
N ILE A 1 1.88 8.41 13.85
CA ILE A 1 2.08 7.05 13.28
C ILE A 1 2.59 7.16 11.84
N LEU A 2 2.01 7.99 10.94
CA LEU A 2 2.45 8.17 9.55
C LEU A 2 3.94 8.59 9.42
N ASN A 3 4.42 9.42 10.32
CA ASN A 3 5.81 9.90 10.32
C ASN A 3 6.85 8.83 10.73
N LEU A 4 6.41 7.70 11.28
CA LEU A 4 7.26 6.57 11.64
C LEU A 4 7.49 5.62 10.45
N MET A 5 6.83 5.86 9.32
CA MET A 5 7.00 5.04 8.12
C MET A 5 8.40 5.21 7.53
N PRO A 6 9.04 4.09 7.12
CA PRO A 6 10.44 4.08 6.68
C PRO A 6 10.72 4.92 5.44
N CYS A 7 9.69 5.25 4.65
CA CYS A 7 9.82 6.07 3.43
C CYS A 7 9.90 7.57 3.70
N VAL A 8 9.27 8.04 4.78
CA VAL A 8 9.21 9.48 5.13
C VAL A 8 10.45 9.91 5.88
N PHE A 9 10.98 9.03 6.72
CA PHE A 9 12.09 9.30 7.62
C PHE A 9 13.37 9.76 6.89
N PRO A 10 13.84 9.15 5.78
CA PRO A 10 15.04 9.59 5.08
C PRO A 10 14.93 11.01 4.54
N VAL A 11 13.76 11.40 4.05
CA VAL A 11 13.52 12.75 3.51
C VAL A 11 13.56 13.78 4.63
N LEU A 12 12.95 13.47 5.78
CA LEU A 12 13.00 14.32 6.96
C LEU A 12 14.42 14.45 7.52
N ALA A 13 15.17 13.35 7.61
CA ALA A 13 16.53 13.35 8.12
C ALA A 13 17.47 14.23 7.30
N ILE A 14 17.40 14.13 5.96
CA ILE A 14 18.22 14.96 5.05
C ILE A 14 17.89 16.45 5.22
N LYS A 15 16.61 16.80 5.34
CA LYS A 15 16.17 18.19 5.50
C LYS A 15 16.56 18.77 6.87
N VAL A 16 16.39 18.01 7.95
CA VAL A 16 16.79 18.45 9.30
C VAL A 16 18.31 18.68 9.38
N MET A 17 19.11 17.84 8.69
CA MET A 17 20.55 18.05 8.59
C MET A 17 20.92 19.33 7.81
N GLY A 18 20.13 19.68 6.79
CA GLY A 18 20.30 20.94 6.06
C GLY A 18 20.15 22.17 6.97
N PHE A 19 19.21 22.11 7.92
CA PHE A 19 19.03 23.19 8.92
C PHE A 19 20.21 23.34 9.88
N ALA A 20 20.83 22.23 10.29
CA ALA A 20 21.97 22.26 11.21
C ALA A 20 23.22 22.95 10.60
N LYS A 21 23.36 22.94 9.27
CA LYS A 21 24.48 23.53 8.55
C LYS A 21 24.33 25.03 8.23
N HIS A 22 23.11 25.56 8.15
CA HIS A 22 22.82 26.92 7.68
C HIS A 22 22.16 27.82 8.75
N GLY A 23 22.53 27.69 9.98
CA GLY A 23 21.89 28.15 11.22
C GLY A 23 21.72 29.66 11.48
N SER A 24 21.76 30.58 10.50
CA SER A 24 21.77 32.02 10.83
C SER A 24 20.47 32.81 10.55
N ASN A 25 19.51 32.28 9.76
CA ASN A 25 18.35 33.09 9.35
C ASN A 25 16.99 32.47 9.73
N ARG A 26 16.49 32.78 10.93
CA ARG A 26 15.21 32.27 11.45
C ARG A 26 14.00 32.55 10.53
N ARG A 27 14.00 33.65 9.78
CA ARG A 27 12.91 33.98 8.85
C ARG A 27 12.90 33.05 7.65
N ALA A 28 14.07 32.74 7.09
CA ALA A 28 14.21 31.82 5.96
C ALA A 28 13.77 30.40 6.37
N HIS A 29 14.12 29.96 7.58
CA HIS A 29 13.69 28.64 8.11
C HIS A 29 12.17 28.53 8.29
N ARG A 30 11.51 29.57 8.81
CA ARG A 30 10.05 29.60 8.93
C ARG A 30 9.36 29.60 7.58
N GLN A 31 9.85 30.38 6.62
CA GLN A 31 9.31 30.40 5.26
C GLN A 31 9.47 29.05 4.56
N ALA A 32 10.61 28.38 4.69
CA ALA A 32 10.84 27.04 4.17
C ALA A 32 9.91 26.01 4.84
N GLY A 33 9.71 26.10 6.15
CA GLY A 33 8.77 25.24 6.88
C GLY A 33 7.33 25.40 6.40
N LEU A 34 6.87 26.62 6.21
CA LEU A 34 5.53 26.90 5.68
C LEU A 34 5.39 26.48 4.22
N ALA A 35 6.38 26.72 3.38
CA ALA A 35 6.36 26.32 1.97
C ALA A 35 6.33 24.78 1.82
N TYR A 36 7.09 24.04 2.63
CA TYR A 36 7.03 22.58 2.67
C TYR A 36 5.65 22.10 3.10
N THR A 37 5.12 22.65 4.19
CA THR A 37 3.76 22.29 4.68
C THR A 37 2.69 22.58 3.63
N ALA A 38 2.77 23.74 2.95
CA ALA A 38 1.88 24.05 1.86
C ALA A 38 2.00 23.04 0.70
N GLY A 39 3.21 22.64 0.34
CA GLY A 39 3.46 21.62 -0.67
C GLY A 39 2.82 20.28 -0.31
N VAL A 40 3.00 19.82 0.93
CA VAL A 40 2.41 18.55 1.42
C VAL A 40 0.89 18.63 1.44
N VAL A 41 0.31 19.67 2.06
CA VAL A 41 -1.15 19.83 2.19
C VAL A 41 -1.83 19.98 0.84
N LEU A 42 -1.28 20.78 -0.06
CA LEU A 42 -1.83 20.95 -1.41
C LEU A 42 -1.75 19.66 -2.22
N SER A 43 -0.68 18.87 -2.07
CA SER A 43 -0.57 17.55 -2.73
C SER A 43 -1.64 16.59 -2.23
N PHE A 44 -1.90 16.52 -0.92
CA PHE A 44 -2.97 15.69 -0.37
C PHE A 44 -4.35 16.16 -0.81
N LEU A 45 -4.58 17.48 -0.84
CA LEU A 45 -5.84 18.04 -1.34
C LEU A 45 -6.04 17.80 -2.83
N ALA A 46 -4.98 17.93 -3.63
CA ALA A 46 -5.03 17.62 -5.07
C ALA A 46 -5.34 16.13 -5.31
N LEU A 47 -4.71 15.24 -4.55
CA LEU A 47 -4.94 13.79 -4.62
C LEU A 47 -6.37 13.44 -4.19
N GLY A 48 -6.85 14.01 -3.07
CA GLY A 48 -8.22 13.83 -2.59
C GLY A 48 -9.25 14.39 -3.56
N GLY A 49 -9.01 15.58 -4.12
CA GLY A 49 -9.86 16.20 -5.14
C GLY A 49 -9.90 15.40 -6.44
N LEU A 50 -8.76 14.84 -6.87
CA LEU A 50 -8.68 13.96 -8.04
C LEU A 50 -9.52 12.69 -7.83
N LEU A 51 -9.40 12.06 -6.67
CA LEU A 51 -10.17 10.85 -6.34
C LEU A 51 -11.68 11.13 -6.30
N LEU A 52 -12.08 12.24 -5.67
CA LEU A 52 -13.49 12.65 -5.64
C LEU A 52 -14.02 13.00 -7.03
N GLY A 53 -13.19 13.63 -7.87
CA GLY A 53 -13.53 13.94 -9.27
C GLY A 53 -13.70 12.71 -10.13
N LEU A 54 -12.81 11.73 -10.01
CA LEU A 54 -12.89 10.43 -10.72
C LEU A 54 -14.13 9.64 -10.29
N ARG A 55 -14.45 9.66 -8.98
CA ARG A 55 -15.68 9.05 -8.47
C ARG A 55 -16.93 9.73 -9.04
N ALA A 56 -16.95 11.06 -9.10
CA ALA A 56 -18.06 11.81 -9.71
C ALA A 56 -18.21 11.52 -11.21
N ALA A 57 -17.11 11.15 -11.90
CA ALA A 57 -17.12 10.69 -13.28
C ALA A 57 -17.58 9.23 -13.44
N GLY A 58 -17.96 8.53 -12.35
CA GLY A 58 -18.45 7.15 -12.38
C GLY A 58 -17.36 6.07 -12.28
N GLU A 59 -16.10 6.46 -12.17
CA GLU A 59 -15.01 5.51 -11.97
C GLU A 59 -14.97 5.04 -10.51
N GLN A 60 -15.24 3.76 -10.30
CA GLN A 60 -15.18 3.09 -8.98
C GLN A 60 -13.72 2.78 -8.60
N LEU A 61 -12.89 3.83 -8.47
CA LEU A 61 -11.49 3.71 -8.08
C LEU A 61 -11.38 3.79 -6.56
N GLY A 62 -11.18 2.64 -5.91
CA GLY A 62 -10.84 2.57 -4.49
C GLY A 62 -9.35 2.87 -4.25
N TRP A 63 -9.02 3.34 -3.05
CA TRP A 63 -7.63 3.50 -2.60
C TRP A 63 -6.95 2.13 -2.55
N GLY A 64 -5.99 1.88 -3.37
CA GLY A 64 -5.31 0.58 -3.49
C GLY A 64 -5.44 -0.06 -4.88
N PHE A 65 -6.10 0.61 -5.84
CA PHE A 65 -6.14 0.16 -7.24
C PHE A 65 -4.74 -0.08 -7.82
N GLN A 66 -3.73 0.63 -7.29
CA GLN A 66 -2.32 0.47 -7.65
C GLN A 66 -1.79 -0.93 -7.32
N LEU A 67 -2.28 -1.55 -6.23
CA LEU A 67 -1.88 -2.90 -5.81
C LEU A 67 -2.63 -4.02 -6.54
N GLN A 68 -3.60 -3.68 -7.38
CA GLN A 68 -4.37 -4.65 -8.18
C GLN A 68 -3.70 -4.97 -9.52
N SER A 69 -2.76 -4.12 -9.96
CA SER A 69 -1.99 -4.34 -11.20
C SER A 69 -0.64 -5.00 -10.89
N PRO A 70 -0.37 -6.21 -11.42
CA PRO A 70 0.91 -6.90 -11.21
C PRO A 70 2.13 -6.08 -11.63
N ALA A 71 2.00 -5.31 -12.73
CA ALA A 71 3.08 -4.45 -13.23
C ALA A 71 3.41 -3.31 -12.24
N VAL A 72 2.40 -2.70 -11.62
CA VAL A 72 2.60 -1.65 -10.62
C VAL A 72 3.21 -2.21 -9.36
N VAL A 73 2.77 -3.39 -8.90
CA VAL A 73 3.36 -4.08 -7.73
C VAL A 73 4.84 -4.40 -7.98
N ALA A 74 5.18 -4.90 -9.18
CA ALA A 74 6.57 -5.17 -9.56
C ALA A 74 7.42 -3.90 -9.60
N ALA A 75 6.90 -2.80 -10.16
CA ALA A 75 7.58 -1.50 -10.19
C ALA A 75 7.81 -0.93 -8.78
N LEU A 76 6.82 -1.04 -7.91
CA LEU A 76 6.94 -0.63 -6.50
C LEU A 76 7.96 -1.47 -5.74
N ALA A 77 7.96 -2.79 -5.94
CA ALA A 77 8.96 -3.69 -5.34
C ALA A 77 10.37 -3.33 -5.78
N ALA A 78 10.57 -3.03 -7.07
CA ALA A 78 11.85 -2.57 -7.60
C ALA A 78 12.27 -1.23 -6.99
N LEU A 79 11.35 -0.26 -6.91
CA LEU A 79 11.60 1.05 -6.29
C LEU A 79 12.00 0.90 -4.82
N PHE A 80 11.27 0.10 -4.04
CA PHE A 80 11.57 -0.12 -2.63
C PHE A 80 12.88 -0.89 -2.42
N THR A 81 13.22 -1.79 -3.32
CA THR A 81 14.53 -2.46 -3.31
C THR A 81 15.66 -1.45 -3.54
N LEU A 82 15.50 -0.55 -4.50
CA LEU A 82 16.49 0.52 -4.75
C LEU A 82 16.65 1.45 -3.53
N ILE A 83 15.54 1.88 -2.93
CA ILE A 83 15.58 2.71 -1.72
C ILE A 83 16.21 1.92 -0.55
N GLY A 84 15.87 0.66 -0.38
CA GLY A 84 16.45 -0.21 0.64
C GLY A 84 17.95 -0.39 0.50
N LEU A 85 18.44 -0.61 -0.73
CA LEU A 85 19.88 -0.69 -1.04
C LEU A 85 20.61 0.64 -0.78
N ASN A 86 19.97 1.76 -1.09
CA ASN A 86 20.51 3.09 -0.78
C ASN A 86 20.62 3.32 0.74
N LEU A 87 19.57 2.92 1.50
CA LEU A 87 19.57 3.02 2.97
C LEU A 87 20.60 2.07 3.61
N ALA A 88 20.76 0.87 3.04
CA ALA A 88 21.78 -0.07 3.48
C ALA A 88 23.22 0.41 3.22
N GLY A 89 23.39 1.46 2.42
CA GLY A 89 24.70 2.04 2.11
C GLY A 89 25.45 1.33 0.99
N VAL A 90 24.76 0.50 0.18
CA VAL A 90 25.37 -0.16 -0.99
C VAL A 90 25.77 0.87 -2.05
N PHE A 91 24.97 1.93 -2.20
CA PHE A 91 25.27 3.06 -3.07
C PHE A 91 24.70 4.36 -2.51
N GLU A 92 25.30 5.48 -2.87
CA GLU A 92 24.79 6.82 -2.55
C GLU A 92 24.36 7.53 -3.84
N PHE A 93 23.14 8.06 -3.86
CA PHE A 93 22.61 8.80 -5.02
C PHE A 93 23.54 9.96 -5.42
N GLY A 94 24.26 10.56 -4.47
CA GLY A 94 25.20 11.64 -4.73
C GLY A 94 26.39 11.27 -5.62
N GLN A 95 26.71 9.99 -5.79
CA GLN A 95 27.80 9.53 -6.66
C GLN A 95 27.38 9.39 -8.13
N PHE A 96 26.08 9.26 -8.40
CA PHE A 96 25.52 9.03 -9.75
C PHE A 96 24.90 10.29 -10.36
N ALA A 97 24.45 11.22 -9.53
CA ALA A 97 23.91 12.48 -10.03
C ALA A 97 25.05 13.36 -10.55
N PRO A 98 25.15 13.64 -11.88
CA PRO A 98 26.08 14.65 -12.35
C PRO A 98 25.75 15.95 -11.62
N GLY A 99 26.77 16.62 -11.07
CA GLY A 99 26.64 17.80 -10.20
C GLY A 99 25.73 18.92 -10.74
N ARG A 100 25.37 18.86 -12.04
CA ARG A 100 24.37 19.74 -12.68
C ARG A 100 22.91 19.43 -12.29
N LEU A 101 22.55 18.19 -11.98
CA LEU A 101 21.21 17.82 -11.50
C LEU A 101 21.06 18.10 -10.00
N ALA A 102 22.13 17.92 -9.21
CA ALA A 102 22.18 18.34 -7.82
C ALA A 102 22.18 19.87 -7.67
N ALA A 103 22.67 20.59 -8.69
CA ALA A 103 22.70 22.04 -8.78
C ALA A 103 21.41 22.68 -9.32
N LEU A 104 20.36 21.90 -9.63
CA LEU A 104 19.01 22.41 -9.87
C LEU A 104 18.32 22.78 -8.54
N GLN A 105 19.09 23.39 -7.63
CA GLN A 105 18.52 24.16 -6.54
C GLN A 105 17.86 25.37 -7.20
N LEU A 106 16.53 25.38 -7.19
CA LEU A 106 15.82 26.58 -7.61
C LEU A 106 16.36 27.73 -6.80
N HIS A 107 16.67 28.86 -7.47
CA HIS A 107 17.22 30.07 -6.86
C HIS A 107 16.37 30.64 -5.71
N HIS A 108 15.16 30.09 -5.49
CA HIS A 108 14.27 30.44 -4.40
C HIS A 108 14.13 29.30 -3.37
N PRO A 109 14.62 29.49 -2.13
CA PRO A 109 14.57 28.45 -1.07
C PRO A 109 13.14 28.00 -0.72
N ALA A 110 12.14 28.86 -0.90
CA ALA A 110 10.74 28.51 -0.67
C ALA A 110 10.18 27.58 -1.76
N ALA A 111 10.57 27.77 -3.03
CA ALA A 111 10.14 26.90 -4.13
C ALA A 111 10.76 25.50 -4.02
N ASP A 112 12.03 25.42 -3.62
CA ASP A 112 12.70 24.15 -3.34
C ASP A 112 12.05 23.38 -2.17
N ALA A 113 11.68 24.08 -1.10
CA ALA A 113 10.98 23.52 0.02
C ALA A 113 9.59 23.00 -0.37
N PHE A 114 8.84 23.76 -1.16
CA PHE A 114 7.52 23.36 -1.69
C PHE A 114 7.64 22.10 -2.56
N LEU A 115 8.53 22.11 -3.53
CA LEU A 115 8.73 20.96 -4.45
C LEU A 115 9.15 19.71 -3.68
N THR A 116 10.00 19.86 -2.66
CA THR A 116 10.37 18.74 -1.79
C THR A 116 9.17 18.22 -0.99
N GLY A 117 8.25 19.09 -0.58
CA GLY A 117 6.98 18.67 0.05
C GLY A 117 6.12 17.82 -0.89
N VAL A 118 5.97 18.24 -2.14
CA VAL A 118 5.27 17.48 -3.19
C VAL A 118 5.95 16.13 -3.43
N LEU A 119 7.29 16.12 -3.55
CA LEU A 119 8.06 14.90 -3.76
C LEU A 119 7.95 13.94 -2.56
N ALA A 120 7.94 14.47 -1.34
CA ALA A 120 7.76 13.68 -0.12
C ALA A 120 6.41 12.93 -0.13
N VAL A 121 5.33 13.57 -0.56
CA VAL A 121 4.01 12.93 -0.69
C VAL A 121 4.04 11.88 -1.80
N ALA A 122 4.65 12.16 -2.94
CA ALA A 122 4.75 11.21 -4.04
C ALA A 122 5.50 9.92 -3.64
N ILE A 123 6.60 10.06 -2.87
CA ILE A 123 7.40 8.92 -2.37
C ILE A 123 6.68 8.19 -1.23
N ALA A 124 5.95 8.92 -0.37
CA ALA A 124 5.25 8.33 0.77
C ALA A 124 3.93 7.65 0.37
N SER A 125 3.27 8.09 -0.71
CA SER A 125 1.96 7.58 -1.15
C SER A 125 1.93 6.06 -1.33
N PRO A 126 2.86 5.40 -2.02
CA PRO A 126 2.84 3.95 -2.18
C PRO A 126 3.07 3.17 -0.88
N CYS A 127 3.80 3.74 0.09
CA CYS A 127 4.06 3.09 1.38
C CYS A 127 2.84 3.15 2.31
N THR A 128 2.01 4.18 2.17
CA THR A 128 0.83 4.38 3.02
C THR A 128 -0.38 3.62 2.51
N ALA A 129 -0.42 3.29 1.22
CA ALA A 129 -1.55 2.65 0.56
C ALA A 129 -2.09 1.39 1.30
N PRO A 130 -1.27 0.41 1.72
CA PRO A 130 -1.77 -0.80 2.36
C PRO A 130 -2.36 -0.55 3.77
N PHE A 131 -1.91 0.51 4.46
CA PHE A 131 -2.36 0.82 5.82
C PHE A 131 -3.52 1.80 5.86
N MET A 132 -3.66 2.64 4.83
CA MET A 132 -4.68 3.68 4.77
C MET A 132 -5.90 3.29 3.94
N GLY A 133 -5.85 2.13 3.25
CA GLY A 133 -6.93 1.68 2.37
C GLY A 133 -8.29 1.65 3.05
N ALA A 134 -8.36 1.10 4.26
CA ALA A 134 -9.58 1.03 5.04
C ALA A 134 -10.07 2.41 5.51
N SER A 135 -9.18 3.21 6.12
CA SER A 135 -9.56 4.52 6.68
C SER A 135 -9.90 5.56 5.60
N LEU A 136 -9.20 5.53 4.47
CA LEU A 136 -9.47 6.41 3.34
C LEU A 136 -10.67 5.96 2.51
N GLY A 137 -10.93 4.64 2.43
CA GLY A 137 -12.15 4.11 1.84
C GLY A 137 -13.39 4.69 2.51
N PHE A 138 -13.41 4.74 3.84
CA PHE A 138 -14.47 5.36 4.61
C PHE A 138 -14.55 6.90 4.40
N ALA A 139 -13.40 7.57 4.32
CA ALA A 139 -13.37 9.03 4.09
C ALA A 139 -13.92 9.42 2.71
N VAL A 140 -13.70 8.60 1.69
CA VAL A 140 -14.21 8.84 0.32
C VAL A 140 -15.75 8.69 0.25
N ASP A 141 -16.37 7.90 1.14
CA ASP A 141 -17.81 7.73 1.20
C ASP A 141 -18.53 8.89 1.94
N MET A 142 -17.77 9.77 2.60
CA MET A 142 -18.30 10.97 3.26
C MET A 142 -18.62 12.09 2.26
N PRO A 143 -19.41 13.12 2.65
CA PRO A 143 -19.58 14.34 1.87
C PRO A 143 -18.23 14.96 1.50
N ALA A 144 -18.11 15.48 0.28
CA ALA A 144 -16.85 15.97 -0.29
C ALA A 144 -16.06 16.94 0.63
N ALA A 145 -16.77 17.81 1.34
CA ALA A 145 -16.14 18.75 2.29
C ALA A 145 -15.47 18.02 3.48
N GLN A 146 -16.11 16.98 4.01
CA GLN A 146 -15.55 16.18 5.11
C GLN A 146 -14.36 15.33 4.66
N ALA A 147 -14.46 14.72 3.47
CA ALA A 147 -13.35 14.00 2.86
C ALA A 147 -12.12 14.89 2.68
N LEU A 148 -12.28 16.08 2.11
CA LEU A 148 -11.18 17.04 1.94
C LEU A 148 -10.57 17.49 3.28
N LEU A 149 -11.38 17.66 4.34
CA LEU A 149 -10.88 17.95 5.68
C LEU A 149 -10.00 16.82 6.23
N VAL A 150 -10.39 15.57 5.99
CA VAL A 150 -9.56 14.41 6.40
C VAL A 150 -8.23 14.41 5.66
N PHE A 151 -8.23 14.64 4.33
CA PHE A 151 -6.99 14.73 3.55
C PHE A 151 -6.12 15.91 3.99
N ALA A 152 -6.71 17.06 4.30
CA ALA A 152 -5.98 18.20 4.84
C ALA A 152 -5.37 17.90 6.21
N ALA A 153 -6.12 17.25 7.11
CA ALA A 153 -5.63 16.87 8.43
C ALA A 153 -4.46 15.86 8.35
N LEU A 154 -4.53 14.90 7.41
CA LEU A 154 -3.44 13.96 7.14
C LEU A 154 -2.19 14.69 6.64
N GLY A 155 -2.35 15.63 5.71
CA GLY A 155 -1.26 16.47 5.20
C GLY A 155 -0.60 17.31 6.29
N VAL A 156 -1.39 17.96 7.14
CA VAL A 156 -0.88 18.71 8.30
C VAL A 156 -0.16 17.79 9.28
N GLY A 157 -0.73 16.62 9.60
CA GLY A 157 -0.12 15.63 10.49
C GLY A 157 1.23 15.14 10.00
N MET A 158 1.39 14.95 8.67
CA MET A 158 2.65 14.55 8.06
C MET A 158 3.69 15.68 8.07
N ALA A 159 3.26 16.93 7.87
CA ALA A 159 4.14 18.09 7.87
C ALA A 159 4.52 18.59 9.28
N LEU A 160 3.78 18.19 10.32
CA LEU A 160 3.89 18.69 11.69
C LEU A 160 5.30 18.56 12.28
N PRO A 161 6.05 17.43 12.17
CA PRO A 161 7.40 17.33 12.72
C PRO A 161 8.38 18.33 12.09
N TYR A 162 8.27 18.53 10.78
CA TYR A 162 9.13 19.48 10.07
C TYR A 162 8.76 20.94 10.43
N LEU A 163 7.48 21.22 10.56
CA LEU A 163 6.99 22.53 10.99
C LEU A 163 7.45 22.82 12.43
N ALA A 164 7.33 21.85 13.33
CA ALA A 164 7.80 21.99 14.73
C ALA A 164 9.31 22.24 14.79
N ALA A 165 10.10 21.50 14.04
CA ALA A 165 11.55 21.70 13.95
C ALA A 165 11.92 23.08 13.38
N SER A 166 11.10 23.62 12.44
CA SER A 166 11.30 24.94 11.85
C SER A 166 10.97 26.11 12.80
N TRP A 167 10.01 25.92 13.70
CA TRP A 167 9.50 26.97 14.60
C TRP A 167 10.15 26.95 15.99
N ILE A 168 10.49 25.78 16.50
CA ILE A 168 11.00 25.58 17.87
C ILE A 168 12.44 25.09 17.82
N PRO A 169 13.46 26.01 17.96
CA PRO A 169 14.86 25.63 17.93
C PRO A 169 15.25 24.65 19.05
N ALA A 170 14.50 24.62 20.14
CA ALA A 170 14.71 23.69 21.24
C ALA A 170 14.52 22.22 20.82
N VAL A 171 13.61 21.94 19.88
CA VAL A 171 13.38 20.60 19.34
C VAL A 171 14.60 20.10 18.57
N VAL A 172 15.26 20.99 17.83
CA VAL A 172 16.51 20.67 17.11
C VAL A 172 17.66 20.42 18.08
N GLY A 173 17.69 21.15 19.22
CA GLY A 173 18.69 20.96 20.27
C GLY A 173 18.52 19.65 21.04
N TRP A 174 17.32 19.09 21.08
CA TRP A 174 17.03 17.80 21.74
C TRP A 174 17.33 16.60 20.83
N LEU A 175 17.43 16.82 19.50
CA LEU A 175 17.88 15.77 18.59
C LEU A 175 19.39 15.53 18.80
N PRO A 176 19.80 14.27 18.95
CA PRO A 176 21.22 13.93 19.05
C PRO A 176 21.98 14.43 17.80
N ARG A 177 23.16 15.00 18.03
CA ARG A 177 24.01 15.53 16.94
C ARG A 177 24.26 14.46 15.88
N PRO A 178 24.22 14.82 14.59
CA PRO A 178 24.47 13.89 13.51
C PRO A 178 25.88 13.25 13.67
N GLY A 179 25.92 11.95 13.80
CA GLY A 179 27.12 11.16 14.01
C GLY A 179 26.93 9.71 13.60
N ALA A 180 27.86 8.83 14.00
CA ALA A 180 27.86 7.40 13.68
C ALA A 180 26.52 6.67 14.00
N TRP A 181 25.80 7.14 15.04
CA TRP A 181 24.47 6.61 15.40
C TRP A 181 23.45 6.76 14.25
N MET A 182 23.48 7.86 13.54
CA MET A 182 22.56 8.11 12.44
C MET A 182 22.81 7.19 11.26
N GLU A 183 24.07 6.85 10.98
CA GLU A 183 24.45 5.86 9.96
C GLU A 183 23.87 4.47 10.32
N THR A 184 24.02 4.06 11.58
CA THR A 184 23.47 2.79 12.09
C THR A 184 21.94 2.79 12.02
N PHE A 185 21.30 3.91 12.38
CA PHE A 185 19.85 4.05 12.30
C PHE A 185 19.35 4.02 10.84
N LYS A 186 20.04 4.70 9.91
CA LYS A 186 19.76 4.67 8.48
C LYS A 186 19.80 3.24 7.94
N ARG A 187 20.85 2.47 8.29
CA ARG A 187 20.99 1.06 7.92
C ARG A 187 19.90 0.19 8.56
N GLY A 188 19.55 0.47 9.81
CA GLY A 188 18.44 -0.20 10.49
C GLY A 188 17.09 -0.03 9.77
N MET A 189 16.84 1.16 9.20
CA MET A 189 15.63 1.44 8.42
C MET A 189 15.56 0.71 7.07
N ALA A 190 16.65 0.10 6.60
CA ALA A 190 16.63 -0.76 5.43
C ALA A 190 15.83 -2.06 5.68
N PHE A 191 15.82 -2.60 6.92
CA PHE A 191 15.11 -3.86 7.24
C PHE A 191 13.61 -3.78 7.00
N PRO A 192 12.86 -2.78 7.53
CA PRO A 192 11.44 -2.66 7.23
C PRO A 192 11.16 -2.43 5.73
N MET A 193 12.08 -1.79 4.98
CA MET A 193 11.95 -1.65 3.53
C MET A 193 12.02 -3.01 2.83
N PHE A 194 13.00 -3.86 3.18
CA PHE A 194 13.08 -5.22 2.62
C PHE A 194 11.91 -6.10 3.07
N ALA A 195 11.40 -5.92 4.29
CA ALA A 195 10.18 -6.58 4.73
C ALA A 195 8.97 -6.21 3.86
N THR A 196 8.84 -4.91 3.49
CA THR A 196 7.80 -4.45 2.55
C THR A 196 8.00 -5.05 1.16
N VAL A 197 9.23 -5.16 0.67
CA VAL A 197 9.53 -5.84 -0.62
C VAL A 197 9.10 -7.31 -0.56
N ALA A 198 9.44 -8.03 0.50
CA ALA A 198 9.04 -9.43 0.67
C ALA A 198 7.51 -9.58 0.69
N TRP A 199 6.81 -8.65 1.34
CA TRP A 199 5.35 -8.60 1.33
C TRP A 199 4.78 -8.34 -0.08
N LEU A 200 5.36 -7.41 -0.86
CA LEU A 200 4.94 -7.14 -2.24
C LEU A 200 5.18 -8.35 -3.17
N VAL A 201 6.30 -9.06 -2.98
CA VAL A 201 6.55 -10.30 -3.71
C VAL A 201 5.50 -11.36 -3.38
N TRP A 202 5.12 -11.48 -2.10
CA TRP A 202 4.05 -12.37 -1.70
C TRP A 202 2.70 -11.99 -2.30
N VAL A 203 2.36 -10.69 -2.32
CA VAL A 203 1.14 -10.17 -2.97
C VAL A 203 1.13 -10.50 -4.46
N LEU A 204 2.26 -10.29 -5.15
CA LEU A 204 2.37 -10.65 -6.57
C LEU A 204 2.19 -12.15 -6.77
N GLY A 205 2.73 -12.97 -5.87
CA GLY A 205 2.53 -14.43 -5.90
C GLY A 205 1.07 -14.84 -5.79
N GLN A 206 0.25 -14.09 -5.06
CA GLN A 206 -1.20 -14.30 -5.01
C GLN A 206 -1.92 -13.85 -6.30
N GLN A 207 -1.34 -12.93 -7.06
CA GLN A 207 -1.92 -12.42 -8.31
C GLN A 207 -1.51 -13.24 -9.54
N SER A 208 -0.23 -13.59 -9.64
CA SER A 208 0.39 -14.19 -10.83
C SER A 208 0.87 -15.62 -10.60
N GLY A 209 0.61 -16.17 -9.42
CA GLY A 209 1.11 -17.50 -9.03
C GLY A 209 2.56 -17.49 -8.59
N ILE A 210 3.05 -18.70 -8.26
CA ILE A 210 4.41 -18.89 -7.73
C ILE A 210 5.50 -18.53 -8.76
N ASP A 211 5.20 -18.74 -10.05
CA ASP A 211 6.11 -18.41 -11.15
C ASP A 211 6.30 -16.90 -11.29
N GLY A 212 5.21 -16.11 -11.12
CA GLY A 212 5.29 -14.66 -11.12
C GLY A 212 6.10 -14.11 -9.95
N ALA A 213 5.95 -14.69 -8.76
CA ALA A 213 6.75 -14.32 -7.58
C ALA A 213 8.23 -14.66 -7.78
N GLY A 214 8.53 -15.86 -8.30
CA GLY A 214 9.89 -16.30 -8.61
C GLY A 214 10.56 -15.39 -9.64
N ALA A 215 9.82 -15.03 -10.67
CA ALA A 215 10.22 -14.12 -11.73
C ALA A 215 10.57 -12.73 -11.20
N LEU A 216 9.73 -12.16 -10.32
CA LEU A 216 9.99 -10.87 -9.68
C LEU A 216 11.24 -10.94 -8.78
N LEU A 217 11.40 -12.00 -7.98
CA LEU A 217 12.59 -12.19 -7.15
C LEU A 217 13.87 -12.23 -7.98
N ALA A 218 13.87 -12.99 -9.10
CA ALA A 218 15.00 -13.04 -10.02
C ALA A 218 15.33 -11.65 -10.60
N LEU A 219 14.30 -10.87 -10.96
CA LEU A 219 14.46 -9.50 -11.46
C LEU A 219 15.05 -8.57 -10.39
N LEU A 220 14.58 -8.66 -9.14
CA LEU A 220 15.07 -7.85 -8.01
C LEU A 220 16.53 -8.18 -7.68
N VAL A 221 16.91 -9.47 -7.72
CA VAL A 221 18.30 -9.91 -7.53
C VAL A 221 19.18 -9.40 -8.67
N ALA A 222 18.75 -9.56 -9.92
CA ALA A 222 19.48 -9.04 -11.08
C ALA A 222 19.65 -7.52 -11.04
N GLY A 223 18.58 -6.78 -10.70
CA GLY A 223 18.63 -5.33 -10.53
C GLY A 223 19.57 -4.90 -9.39
N SER A 224 19.56 -5.61 -8.27
CA SER A 224 20.48 -5.38 -7.15
C SER A 224 21.94 -5.62 -7.56
N ALA A 225 22.20 -6.66 -8.36
CA ALA A 225 23.52 -6.97 -8.89
C ALA A 225 24.00 -5.87 -9.87
N VAL A 226 23.11 -5.33 -10.72
CA VAL A 226 23.42 -4.18 -11.60
C VAL A 226 23.83 -2.97 -10.78
N VAL A 227 23.04 -2.61 -9.75
CA VAL A 227 23.34 -1.49 -8.87
C VAL A 227 24.67 -1.70 -8.18
N TRP A 228 24.94 -2.90 -7.67
CA TRP A 228 26.23 -3.23 -7.05
C TRP A 228 27.40 -3.11 -8.05
N ALA A 229 27.24 -3.62 -9.28
CA ALA A 229 28.27 -3.51 -10.32
C ALA A 229 28.59 -2.05 -10.65
N LEU A 230 27.59 -1.16 -10.63
CA LEU A 230 27.77 0.27 -10.85
C LEU A 230 28.57 0.95 -9.73
N THR A 231 28.67 0.38 -8.52
CA THR A 231 29.49 0.92 -7.42
C THR A 231 30.97 0.59 -7.56
N LEU A 232 31.33 -0.39 -8.40
CA LEU A 232 32.72 -0.77 -8.65
C LEU A 232 33.50 0.35 -9.37
N ARG A 233 34.82 0.40 -9.16
CA ARG A 233 35.67 1.38 -9.80
C ARG A 233 36.42 0.76 -10.99
N GLY A 234 36.65 1.55 -12.06
CA GLY A 234 37.45 1.15 -13.21
C GLY A 234 36.61 0.63 -14.42
N ARG A 235 37.31 0.06 -15.42
CA ARG A 235 36.73 -0.49 -16.65
C ARG A 235 35.79 -1.68 -16.38
N THR A 236 36.08 -2.46 -15.35
CA THR A 236 35.31 -3.61 -14.89
C THR A 236 33.82 -3.23 -14.58
N ARG A 237 33.60 -2.01 -14.09
CA ARG A 237 32.27 -1.46 -13.85
C ARG A 237 31.39 -1.49 -15.09
N TRP A 238 31.89 -0.99 -16.22
CA TRP A 238 31.11 -0.90 -17.46
C TRP A 238 30.89 -2.26 -18.10
N VAL A 239 31.89 -3.16 -18.04
CA VAL A 239 31.77 -4.52 -18.57
C VAL A 239 30.78 -5.34 -17.77
N LEU A 240 30.90 -5.37 -16.44
CA LEU A 240 29.94 -6.09 -15.59
C LEU A 240 28.54 -5.50 -15.66
N ALA A 241 28.41 -4.16 -15.61
CA ALA A 241 27.12 -3.52 -15.71
C ALA A 241 26.44 -3.83 -17.05
N SER A 242 27.14 -3.79 -18.17
CA SER A 242 26.56 -4.11 -19.48
C SER A 242 26.13 -5.57 -19.59
N ILE A 243 26.93 -6.51 -19.08
CA ILE A 243 26.57 -7.94 -19.04
C ILE A 243 25.32 -8.16 -18.17
N LEU A 244 25.29 -7.58 -16.97
CA LEU A 244 24.17 -7.73 -16.04
C LEU A 244 22.91 -7.03 -16.56
N ILE A 245 23.03 -5.88 -17.22
CA ILE A 245 21.89 -5.22 -17.88
C ILE A 245 21.37 -6.06 -19.04
N ALA A 246 22.24 -6.63 -19.88
CA ALA A 246 21.83 -7.52 -20.95
C ALA A 246 21.14 -8.79 -20.42
N ALA A 247 21.70 -9.38 -19.34
CA ALA A 247 21.11 -10.53 -18.67
C ALA A 247 19.77 -10.21 -18.03
N SER A 248 19.63 -9.04 -17.37
CA SER A 248 18.37 -8.59 -16.79
C SER A 248 17.32 -8.24 -17.84
N ALA A 249 17.71 -7.67 -18.98
CA ALA A 249 16.83 -7.41 -20.10
C ALA A 249 16.35 -8.73 -20.76
N GLY A 250 17.25 -9.71 -20.93
CA GLY A 250 16.89 -11.05 -21.38
C GLY A 250 15.94 -11.75 -20.39
N LEU A 251 16.22 -11.67 -19.10
CA LEU A 251 15.34 -12.20 -18.06
C LEU A 251 13.98 -11.48 -18.08
N MET A 252 13.97 -10.15 -18.25
CA MET A 252 12.76 -9.34 -18.35
C MET A 252 11.88 -9.78 -19.52
N SER A 253 12.45 -10.06 -20.70
CA SER A 253 11.69 -10.53 -21.85
C SER A 253 11.08 -11.91 -21.66
N LEU A 254 11.76 -12.82 -20.96
CA LEU A 254 11.26 -14.15 -20.63
C LEU A 254 10.22 -14.12 -19.50
N VAL A 255 10.34 -13.18 -18.58
CA VAL A 255 9.58 -13.09 -17.34
C VAL A 255 8.38 -12.14 -17.48
N ALA A 256 8.44 -11.14 -18.37
CA ALA A 256 7.35 -10.18 -18.57
C ALA A 256 6.04 -10.89 -18.93
N THR A 257 6.12 -11.97 -19.70
CA THR A 257 4.97 -12.81 -20.03
C THR A 257 4.38 -13.48 -18.79
N ASN A 258 5.21 -13.96 -17.85
CA ASN A 258 4.77 -14.63 -16.63
C ASN A 258 4.22 -13.66 -15.57
N ILE A 259 4.72 -12.41 -15.54
CA ILE A 259 4.22 -11.37 -14.62
C ILE A 259 2.89 -10.82 -15.13
N THR A 260 2.74 -10.66 -16.45
CA THR A 260 1.54 -10.07 -17.07
C THR A 260 0.48 -11.11 -17.44
N GLN A 261 0.84 -12.37 -17.59
CA GLN A 261 -0.15 -13.43 -17.70
C GLN A 261 -0.86 -13.54 -16.36
N SER A 262 -2.02 -12.90 -16.29
CA SER A 262 -3.03 -13.33 -15.34
C SER A 262 -3.17 -14.83 -15.57
N GLN A 263 -2.88 -15.66 -14.57
CA GLN A 263 -3.46 -16.98 -14.60
C GLN A 263 -4.96 -16.72 -14.71
N GLU A 264 -5.48 -16.74 -15.94
CA GLU A 264 -6.87 -17.08 -16.13
C GLU A 264 -7.07 -18.26 -15.20
N THR A 265 -7.94 -18.07 -14.25
CA THR A 265 -8.38 -19.14 -13.37
C THR A 265 -8.43 -20.38 -14.27
N GLN A 266 -7.48 -21.30 -14.11
CA GLN A 266 -7.81 -22.67 -14.37
C GLN A 266 -8.96 -22.88 -13.40
N ALA A 267 -10.16 -22.57 -13.89
CA ALA A 267 -11.34 -23.24 -13.48
C ALA A 267 -10.89 -24.70 -13.53
N LEU A 268 -10.57 -25.24 -12.37
CA LEU A 268 -10.55 -26.69 -12.21
C LEU A 268 -11.76 -27.10 -13.02
N PRO A 269 -11.60 -27.94 -14.07
CA PRO A 269 -12.76 -28.40 -14.82
C PRO A 269 -13.77 -28.76 -13.74
N ALA A 270 -14.97 -28.25 -13.86
CA ALA A 270 -16.05 -28.65 -13.01
C ALA A 270 -16.18 -30.17 -13.21
N SER A 271 -15.27 -30.89 -12.56
CA SER A 271 -15.48 -32.27 -12.26
C SER A 271 -16.72 -32.21 -11.42
N ASP A 272 -17.80 -32.83 -11.91
CA ASP A 272 -18.96 -33.24 -11.18
C ASP A 272 -18.58 -34.10 -9.96
N SER A 273 -17.69 -33.62 -9.13
CA SER A 273 -17.50 -34.05 -7.78
C SER A 273 -18.60 -33.31 -7.01
N VAL A 274 -19.71 -34.01 -6.87
CA VAL A 274 -20.67 -33.82 -5.78
C VAL A 274 -19.86 -33.26 -4.63
N ALA A 275 -19.97 -31.93 -4.41
CA ALA A 275 -19.36 -31.25 -3.31
C ALA A 275 -19.96 -31.91 -2.07
N SER A 276 -19.26 -32.90 -1.53
CA SER A 276 -19.53 -33.41 -0.19
C SER A 276 -19.43 -32.19 0.68
N ALA A 277 -20.61 -31.74 1.14
CA ALA A 277 -20.76 -30.59 2.01
C ALA A 277 -19.97 -30.87 3.28
N VAL A 278 -18.71 -30.44 3.29
CA VAL A 278 -17.95 -30.28 4.53
C VAL A 278 -18.58 -29.05 5.17
N PRO A 279 -19.33 -29.19 6.28
CA PRO A 279 -19.88 -28.07 6.99
C PRO A 279 -18.73 -27.09 7.30
N ASN A 280 -18.86 -25.81 6.99
CA ASN A 280 -17.87 -24.76 7.18
C ASN A 280 -16.77 -24.58 6.13
N SER A 281 -16.89 -25.10 4.90
CA SER A 281 -15.94 -24.73 3.84
C SER A 281 -16.34 -23.41 3.18
N TRP A 282 -15.36 -22.48 3.07
CA TRP A 282 -15.50 -21.25 2.31
C TRP A 282 -15.65 -21.56 0.82
N GLN A 283 -16.76 -21.10 0.22
CA GLN A 283 -17.03 -21.24 -1.21
C GLN A 283 -16.70 -19.93 -1.96
N PRO A 284 -16.35 -19.99 -3.24
CA PRO A 284 -16.23 -18.80 -4.08
C PRO A 284 -17.55 -18.04 -4.12
N TRP A 285 -17.47 -16.72 -4.03
CA TRP A 285 -18.63 -15.85 -4.11
C TRP A 285 -19.07 -15.64 -5.56
N SER A 286 -20.36 -15.65 -5.79
CA SER A 286 -21.01 -15.02 -6.93
C SER A 286 -22.35 -14.41 -6.50
N ALA A 287 -22.84 -13.41 -7.23
CA ALA A 287 -24.09 -12.75 -6.91
C ALA A 287 -25.27 -13.74 -7.05
N GLU A 288 -25.22 -14.62 -8.05
CA GLU A 288 -26.21 -15.66 -8.33
C GLU A 288 -26.24 -16.66 -7.17
N ARG A 289 -25.07 -17.06 -6.66
CA ARG A 289 -24.98 -18.01 -5.55
C ARG A 289 -25.56 -17.45 -4.25
N VAL A 290 -25.33 -16.17 -3.97
CA VAL A 290 -25.97 -15.47 -2.84
C VAL A 290 -27.49 -15.48 -3.00
N ALA A 291 -28.00 -15.14 -4.19
CA ALA A 291 -29.42 -15.10 -4.47
C ALA A 291 -30.08 -16.49 -4.36
N GLU A 292 -29.44 -17.52 -4.89
CA GLU A 292 -29.89 -18.92 -4.83
C GLU A 292 -30.01 -19.42 -3.39
N LEU A 293 -28.95 -19.25 -2.59
CA LEU A 293 -28.94 -19.66 -1.19
C LEU A 293 -29.97 -18.90 -0.36
N ASN A 294 -30.09 -17.60 -0.58
CA ASN A 294 -31.07 -16.77 0.14
C ASN A 294 -32.50 -17.10 -0.25
N ALA A 295 -32.76 -17.44 -1.53
CA ALA A 295 -34.07 -17.93 -2.00
C ALA A 295 -34.43 -19.30 -1.42
N SER A 296 -33.46 -20.17 -1.15
CA SER A 296 -33.66 -21.46 -0.47
C SER A 296 -33.88 -21.34 1.05
N GLY A 297 -33.85 -20.12 1.59
CA GLY A 297 -34.01 -19.85 3.01
C GLY A 297 -32.75 -19.99 3.85
N GLN A 298 -31.58 -20.15 3.21
CA GLN A 298 -30.30 -20.27 3.90
C GLN A 298 -29.64 -18.92 4.09
N PRO A 299 -29.22 -18.53 5.31
CA PRO A 299 -28.45 -17.31 5.53
C PRO A 299 -27.05 -17.43 4.91
N VAL A 300 -26.51 -16.31 4.42
CA VAL A 300 -25.22 -16.27 3.73
C VAL A 300 -24.34 -15.22 4.36
N PHE A 301 -23.13 -15.60 4.77
CA PHE A 301 -22.09 -14.68 5.19
C PHE A 301 -21.06 -14.51 4.08
N VAL A 302 -20.81 -13.27 3.69
CA VAL A 302 -19.86 -12.94 2.61
C VAL A 302 -18.67 -12.17 3.18
N ASP A 303 -17.46 -12.70 2.92
CA ASP A 303 -16.15 -12.07 3.20
C ASP A 303 -15.59 -11.45 1.92
N PHE A 304 -15.81 -10.14 1.72
CA PHE A 304 -15.12 -9.39 0.66
C PHE A 304 -13.72 -9.04 1.11
N THR A 305 -12.73 -9.61 0.46
CA THR A 305 -11.33 -9.64 0.92
C THR A 305 -10.34 -9.44 -0.22
N ALA A 306 -9.07 -9.15 0.11
CA ALA A 306 -7.97 -9.18 -0.84
C ALA A 306 -6.67 -9.62 -0.16
N ALA A 307 -5.74 -10.19 -0.94
CA ALA A 307 -4.44 -10.61 -0.41
C ALA A 307 -3.60 -9.42 0.10
N TRP A 308 -3.66 -8.30 -0.58
CA TRP A 308 -2.95 -7.07 -0.22
C TRP A 308 -3.56 -6.31 0.97
N CYS A 309 -4.73 -6.70 1.44
CA CYS A 309 -5.46 -6.05 2.53
C CYS A 309 -4.99 -6.61 3.89
N VAL A 310 -4.22 -5.83 4.64
CA VAL A 310 -3.66 -6.24 5.93
C VAL A 310 -4.76 -6.52 6.97
N THR A 311 -5.79 -5.65 7.03
CA THR A 311 -6.93 -5.82 7.94
C THR A 311 -7.70 -7.10 7.63
N CYS A 312 -7.89 -7.43 6.34
CA CYS A 312 -8.53 -8.67 5.92
C CYS A 312 -7.75 -9.90 6.43
N GLN A 313 -6.41 -9.88 6.30
CA GLN A 313 -5.55 -10.97 6.77
C GLN A 313 -5.58 -11.12 8.30
N TYR A 314 -5.64 -9.99 9.00
CA TYR A 314 -5.82 -9.99 10.46
C TYR A 314 -7.15 -10.66 10.86
N ASN A 315 -8.28 -10.21 10.31
CA ASN A 315 -9.60 -10.77 10.63
C ASN A 315 -9.73 -12.25 10.23
N LYS A 316 -9.10 -12.67 9.12
CA LYS A 316 -9.06 -14.08 8.73
C LYS A 316 -8.36 -14.97 9.75
N ARG A 317 -7.29 -14.46 10.38
CA ARG A 317 -6.50 -15.23 11.35
C ARG A 317 -7.05 -15.16 12.77
N THR A 318 -7.80 -14.14 13.09
CA THR A 318 -8.39 -13.91 14.43
C THR A 318 -9.84 -14.34 14.46
N THR A 319 -10.75 -13.51 13.99
CA THR A 319 -12.20 -13.69 14.14
C THR A 319 -12.74 -14.82 13.27
N LEU A 320 -12.38 -14.86 11.98
CA LEU A 320 -12.90 -15.87 11.04
C LEU A 320 -12.23 -17.24 11.19
N ALA A 321 -11.14 -17.35 11.94
CA ALA A 321 -10.52 -18.62 12.34
C ALA A 321 -10.92 -19.07 13.75
N ASN A 322 -11.69 -18.24 14.47
CA ASN A 322 -12.13 -18.58 15.83
C ASN A 322 -13.16 -19.71 15.80
N ARG A 323 -12.90 -20.77 16.55
CA ARG A 323 -13.76 -21.95 16.61
C ARG A 323 -15.18 -21.61 17.05
N ALA A 324 -15.36 -20.76 18.06
CA ALA A 324 -16.68 -20.36 18.54
C ALA A 324 -17.51 -19.69 17.43
N VAL A 325 -16.87 -18.84 16.62
CA VAL A 325 -17.53 -18.19 15.46
C VAL A 325 -17.89 -19.20 14.37
N LEU A 326 -16.98 -20.14 14.08
CA LEU A 326 -17.23 -21.19 13.09
C LEU A 326 -18.33 -22.16 13.53
N ASP A 327 -18.36 -22.50 14.81
CA ASP A 327 -19.41 -23.36 15.39
C ASP A 327 -20.77 -22.66 15.38
N ASP A 328 -20.80 -21.33 15.59
CA ASP A 328 -22.02 -20.53 15.55
C ASP A 328 -22.57 -20.42 14.10
N PHE A 329 -21.69 -20.26 13.09
CA PHE A 329 -22.07 -20.35 11.68
C PHE A 329 -22.67 -21.72 11.34
N ALA A 330 -22.04 -22.81 11.79
CA ALA A 330 -22.52 -24.16 11.56
C ALA A 330 -23.87 -24.43 12.24
N ALA A 331 -24.02 -24.03 13.51
CA ALA A 331 -25.25 -24.22 14.28
C ALA A 331 -26.50 -23.56 13.63
N ARG A 332 -26.28 -22.46 12.90
CA ARG A 332 -27.33 -21.70 12.19
C ARG A 332 -27.38 -21.98 10.70
N ASN A 333 -26.64 -22.97 10.22
CA ASN A 333 -26.55 -23.37 8.81
C ASN A 333 -26.24 -22.19 7.88
N VAL A 334 -25.30 -21.30 8.26
CA VAL A 334 -24.89 -20.15 7.47
C VAL A 334 -23.90 -20.58 6.39
N ALA A 335 -24.20 -20.27 5.14
CA ALA A 335 -23.27 -20.50 4.03
C ALA A 335 -22.15 -19.44 4.05
N LEU A 336 -20.89 -19.89 3.93
CA LEU A 336 -19.72 -19.02 3.95
C LEU A 336 -19.19 -18.80 2.54
N LEU A 337 -19.31 -17.58 2.02
CA LEU A 337 -18.82 -17.19 0.71
C LEU A 337 -17.67 -16.19 0.82
N ARG A 338 -16.69 -16.33 -0.05
CA ARG A 338 -15.52 -15.45 -0.12
C ARG A 338 -15.42 -14.78 -1.48
N ALA A 339 -15.46 -13.44 -1.48
CA ALA A 339 -15.27 -12.59 -2.63
C ALA A 339 -13.83 -12.07 -2.63
N ASP A 340 -12.96 -12.73 -3.39
CA ASP A 340 -11.54 -12.36 -3.47
C ASP A 340 -11.32 -11.27 -4.53
N TRP A 341 -11.13 -10.05 -4.04
CA TRP A 341 -10.87 -8.85 -4.84
C TRP A 341 -9.36 -8.52 -4.96
N THR A 342 -8.51 -9.51 -4.82
CA THR A 342 -7.05 -9.36 -4.99
C THR A 342 -6.72 -8.83 -6.38
N ARG A 343 -7.47 -9.30 -7.39
CA ARG A 343 -7.53 -8.74 -8.73
C ARG A 343 -8.82 -7.95 -8.88
N ARG A 344 -8.80 -6.95 -9.76
CA ARG A 344 -9.99 -6.14 -10.03
C ARG A 344 -11.04 -6.96 -10.80
N ASP A 345 -11.93 -7.61 -10.05
CA ASP A 345 -13.10 -8.28 -10.61
C ASP A 345 -14.24 -7.27 -10.74
N PRO A 346 -14.80 -7.06 -11.96
CA PRO A 346 -15.91 -6.13 -12.18
C PRO A 346 -17.17 -6.48 -11.38
N HIS A 347 -17.48 -7.78 -11.23
CA HIS A 347 -18.67 -8.25 -10.49
C HIS A 347 -18.55 -7.94 -9.01
N ILE A 348 -17.39 -8.23 -8.42
CA ILE A 348 -17.13 -7.90 -7.00
C ILE A 348 -17.12 -6.38 -6.80
N THR A 349 -16.53 -5.63 -7.75
CA THR A 349 -16.51 -4.16 -7.71
C THR A 349 -17.93 -3.59 -7.72
N ALA A 350 -18.81 -4.10 -8.59
CA ALA A 350 -20.21 -3.69 -8.64
C ALA A 350 -20.98 -4.02 -7.36
N ALA A 351 -20.73 -5.20 -6.78
CA ALA A 351 -21.35 -5.60 -5.51
C ALA A 351 -20.92 -4.71 -4.34
N LEU A 352 -19.62 -4.37 -4.25
CA LEU A 352 -19.13 -3.43 -3.25
C LEU A 352 -19.77 -2.05 -3.40
N ALA A 353 -19.91 -1.56 -4.64
CA ALA A 353 -20.56 -0.28 -4.93
C ALA A 353 -22.05 -0.26 -4.50
N GLN A 354 -22.79 -1.36 -4.71
CA GLN A 354 -24.17 -1.50 -4.24
C GLN A 354 -24.28 -1.46 -2.71
N LEU A 355 -23.25 -1.92 -2.01
CA LEU A 355 -23.14 -1.83 -0.54
C LEU A 355 -22.66 -0.45 -0.05
N GLY A 356 -22.43 0.52 -0.97
CA GLY A 356 -21.89 1.84 -0.65
C GLY A 356 -20.42 1.80 -0.24
N ARG A 357 -19.68 0.80 -0.69
CA ARG A 357 -18.27 0.61 -0.34
C ARG A 357 -17.37 0.66 -1.58
N SER A 358 -16.22 1.30 -1.45
CA SER A 358 -15.22 1.45 -2.53
C SER A 358 -13.95 0.62 -2.28
N GLY A 359 -13.93 -0.24 -1.26
CA GLY A 359 -12.76 -1.03 -0.89
C GLY A 359 -13.09 -2.19 0.05
N VAL A 360 -12.07 -2.96 0.40
CA VAL A 360 -12.12 -4.08 1.34
C VAL A 360 -11.30 -3.76 2.59
N PRO A 361 -11.64 -4.33 3.77
CA PRO A 361 -12.57 -5.43 4.02
C PRO A 361 -14.04 -4.99 4.09
N VAL A 362 -14.94 -5.85 3.65
CA VAL A 362 -16.39 -5.72 3.87
C VAL A 362 -16.96 -7.07 4.24
N TYR A 363 -17.71 -7.13 5.32
CA TYR A 363 -18.36 -8.33 5.81
C TYR A 363 -19.86 -8.12 5.79
N VAL A 364 -20.59 -9.03 5.16
CA VAL A 364 -22.03 -8.89 4.97
C VAL A 364 -22.74 -10.17 5.34
N LEU A 365 -23.77 -10.06 6.17
CA LEU A 365 -24.68 -11.13 6.48
C LEU A 365 -26.00 -10.91 5.75
N TYR A 366 -26.33 -11.80 4.83
CA TYR A 366 -27.60 -11.84 4.13
C TYR A 366 -28.52 -12.85 4.83
N ALA A 367 -29.65 -12.38 5.31
CA ALA A 367 -30.68 -13.20 5.90
C ALA A 367 -31.94 -13.21 5.01
N PRO A 368 -32.63 -14.35 4.85
CA PRO A 368 -33.83 -14.44 4.04
C PRO A 368 -34.92 -13.44 4.49
N GLY A 369 -35.38 -12.61 3.55
CA GLY A 369 -36.42 -11.61 3.82
C GLY A 369 -35.99 -10.39 4.65
N LYS A 370 -34.72 -10.25 4.99
CA LYS A 370 -34.17 -9.11 5.74
C LYS A 370 -33.17 -8.29 4.87
N ALA A 371 -32.99 -7.03 5.23
CA ALA A 371 -31.95 -6.22 4.61
C ALA A 371 -30.54 -6.75 4.97
N PRO A 372 -29.56 -6.65 4.04
CA PRO A 372 -28.18 -7.06 4.32
C PRO A 372 -27.57 -6.28 5.49
N VAL A 373 -26.94 -6.98 6.42
CA VAL A 373 -26.24 -6.39 7.56
C VAL A 373 -24.77 -6.27 7.21
N VAL A 374 -24.27 -5.04 7.05
CA VAL A 374 -22.86 -4.74 6.81
C VAL A 374 -22.17 -4.51 8.16
N MET A 375 -21.09 -5.26 8.41
CA MET A 375 -20.34 -5.23 9.66
C MET A 375 -19.16 -4.27 9.59
N THR A 376 -18.49 -4.03 10.72
CA THR A 376 -17.34 -3.16 10.84
C THR A 376 -16.09 -3.75 10.16
N GLU A 377 -15.17 -2.89 9.76
CA GLU A 377 -13.93 -3.29 9.04
C GLU A 377 -12.97 -4.11 9.92
N ILE A 378 -12.84 -3.76 11.21
CA ILE A 378 -12.19 -4.61 12.21
C ILE A 378 -13.30 -5.41 12.85
N LEU A 379 -13.35 -6.70 12.52
CA LEU A 379 -14.46 -7.58 12.86
C LEU A 379 -14.25 -8.19 14.27
N PRO A 380 -14.91 -7.68 15.32
CA PRO A 380 -14.86 -8.31 16.63
C PRO A 380 -15.77 -9.54 16.65
N THR A 381 -15.43 -10.54 17.46
CA THR A 381 -16.22 -11.77 17.62
C THR A 381 -17.64 -11.49 18.09
N ASP A 382 -17.80 -10.54 19.01
CA ASP A 382 -19.09 -10.18 19.59
C ASP A 382 -20.07 -9.60 18.56
N GLU A 383 -19.57 -8.85 17.58
CA GLU A 383 -20.39 -8.32 16.48
C GLU A 383 -20.92 -9.45 15.60
N VAL A 384 -20.08 -10.45 15.31
CA VAL A 384 -20.49 -11.62 14.52
C VAL A 384 -21.55 -12.42 15.29
N HIS A 385 -21.33 -12.73 16.56
CA HIS A 385 -22.29 -13.42 17.41
C HIS A 385 -23.61 -12.64 17.55
N GLY A 386 -23.52 -11.31 17.71
CA GLY A 386 -24.68 -10.41 17.77
C GLY A 386 -25.51 -10.45 16.48
N ALA A 387 -24.86 -10.34 15.32
CA ALA A 387 -25.52 -10.39 14.03
C ALA A 387 -26.16 -11.78 13.75
N LEU A 388 -25.46 -12.86 14.14
CA LEU A 388 -25.98 -14.22 14.01
C LEU A 388 -27.16 -14.50 14.96
N SER A 389 -27.18 -13.87 16.14
CA SER A 389 -28.29 -14.02 17.09
C SER A 389 -29.58 -13.35 16.60
N ALA A 390 -29.47 -12.40 15.66
CA ALA A 390 -30.59 -11.68 15.06
C ALA A 390 -31.18 -12.37 13.81
N LEU A 391 -30.62 -13.53 13.39
CA LEU A 391 -31.17 -14.38 12.32
C LEU A 391 -32.47 -15.00 12.76
#